data_83727bcf259ffc0a060430dc0de9c74d
#
_entry.id   83727bcf259ffc0a060430dc0de9c74d
#
_cell.length_a   1.000
_cell.length_b   1.000
_cell.length_c   1.000
_cell.angle_alpha   90.00
_cell.angle_beta   90.00
_cell.angle_gamma   90.00
#
_symmetry.space_group_name_H-M   'P 1'
#
loop_
_entity.id
_entity.type
_entity.pdbx_description
1 polymer ?
#
loop_
_entity_poly.entity_id
_entity_poly.type
_entity_poly.pdbx_seq_one_letter_code
_entity_poly.pdbx_strand_id
1 'polypeptide(L)'
;MTGSNAAGFVRACALADIPDSGILSVEVDQDEIAIVRTEGEVFAIRDWCSHAAVPLSEGEVDGYTIECWLHNSRFDLRTGKPTAMPATAPVPVYPVKIEGDDVLVSI
;
A
#
# COMPACT_ATOMS: atom_id res chain seq x y z
N MET A 1 -11.34 12.23 -20.36
CA MET A 1 -11.20 11.95 -20.17
C MET A 1 -11.21 11.30 -19.81
N THR A 2 -10.76 11.07 -19.55
CA THR A 2 -10.62 10.53 -19.18
C THR A 2 -10.87 9.71 -18.70
N GLY A 3 -10.88 9.93 -18.63
CA GLY A 3 -11.24 9.21 -17.80
C GLY A 3 -11.21 7.96 -17.98
N SER A 4 -10.71 7.84 -18.73
CA SER A 4 -10.70 6.69 -19.04
C SER A 4 -10.51 5.71 -18.11
N ASN A 5 -9.84 5.77 -17.30
CA ASN A 5 -9.78 4.77 -16.37
C ASN A 5 -11.08 4.74 -15.65
N ALA A 6 -12.04 4.48 -16.35
CA ALA A 6 -13.35 4.64 -15.98
C ALA A 6 -13.71 4.06 -14.66
N ALA A 7 -13.04 3.17 -14.13
CA ALA A 7 -13.33 2.61 -12.82
C ALA A 7 -12.71 3.42 -11.70
N GLY A 8 -12.22 4.61 -12.00
CA GLY A 8 -11.60 5.45 -10.98
C GLY A 8 -10.16 5.09 -10.70
N PHE A 9 -9.56 4.24 -11.51
CA PHE A 9 -8.15 3.91 -11.35
C PHE A 9 -7.27 5.01 -11.90
N VAL A 10 -6.23 5.37 -11.14
CA VAL A 10 -5.24 6.35 -11.56
C VAL A 10 -3.85 5.72 -11.44
N ARG A 11 -2.93 6.17 -12.28
CA ARG A 11 -1.57 5.64 -12.26
C ARG A 11 -0.87 6.11 -11.00
N ALA A 12 -0.33 5.15 -10.26
CA ALA A 12 0.43 5.45 -9.05
C ALA A 12 1.93 5.44 -9.33
N CYS A 13 2.41 4.45 -10.07
CA CYS A 13 3.85 4.31 -10.36
C CYS A 13 4.03 3.27 -11.45
N ALA A 14 5.28 3.10 -11.90
CA ALA A 14 5.64 1.97 -12.74
C ALA A 14 6.08 0.81 -11.85
N LEU A 15 5.89 -0.41 -12.32
CA LEU A 15 6.37 -1.58 -11.59
C LEU A 15 7.86 -1.49 -11.30
N ALA A 16 8.62 -0.95 -12.25
CA ALA A 16 10.06 -0.83 -12.10
C ALA A 16 10.47 0.18 -11.03
N ASP A 17 9.55 1.04 -10.61
CA ASP A 17 9.84 2.03 -9.57
C ASP A 17 9.84 1.41 -8.18
N ILE A 18 9.27 0.22 -8.01
CA ILE A 18 9.19 -0.44 -6.71
C ILE A 18 10.57 -1.03 -6.40
N PRO A 19 11.20 -0.62 -5.29
CA PRO A 19 12.55 -1.11 -4.98
C PRO A 19 12.53 -2.57 -4.54
N ASP A 20 13.72 -3.13 -4.37
CA ASP A 20 13.87 -4.53 -3.94
C ASP A 20 13.26 -4.79 -2.58
N SER A 21 13.15 -3.77 -1.74
CA SER A 21 12.46 -3.92 -0.45
C SER A 21 10.98 -4.24 -0.64
N GLY A 22 10.44 -3.96 -1.82
CA GLY A 22 9.05 -4.23 -2.11
C GLY A 22 8.10 -3.13 -1.72
N ILE A 23 8.58 -2.00 -1.22
CA ILE A 23 7.73 -0.92 -0.73
C ILE A 23 8.12 0.39 -1.39
N LEU A 24 7.12 1.10 -1.94
CA LEU A 24 7.30 2.42 -2.50
C LEU A 24 6.21 3.33 -1.96
N SER A 25 6.61 4.48 -1.42
CA SER A 25 5.64 5.49 -0.96
C SER A 25 5.35 6.44 -2.11
N VAL A 26 4.07 6.64 -2.41
CA VAL A 26 3.65 7.56 -3.46
C VAL A 26 2.52 8.43 -2.94
N GLU A 27 2.34 9.58 -3.59
CA GLU A 27 1.21 10.44 -3.30
C GLU A 27 0.29 10.46 -4.53
N VAL A 28 -0.98 10.14 -4.31
CA VAL A 28 -1.99 10.14 -5.37
C VAL A 28 -3.17 10.97 -4.87
N ASP A 29 -3.46 12.08 -5.56
CA ASP A 29 -4.58 12.96 -5.19
C ASP A 29 -4.51 13.35 -3.71
N GLN A 30 -3.31 13.65 -3.23
CA GLN A 30 -3.06 14.10 -1.86
C GLN A 30 -3.16 12.98 -0.82
N ASP A 31 -3.42 11.75 -1.24
CA ASP A 31 -3.37 10.60 -0.34
C ASP A 31 -1.99 9.97 -0.40
N GLU A 32 -1.41 9.71 0.76
CA GLU A 32 -0.14 8.99 0.83
C GLU A 32 -0.41 7.50 0.83
N ILE A 33 0.17 6.80 -0.14
CA ILE A 33 -0.12 5.39 -0.37
C ILE A 33 1.19 4.62 -0.42
N ALA A 34 1.23 3.49 0.27
CA ALA A 34 2.34 2.55 0.17
C ALA A 34 1.97 1.50 -0.88
N ILE A 35 2.78 1.43 -1.93
CA ILE A 35 2.65 0.40 -2.95
C ILE A 35 3.59 -0.72 -2.55
N VAL A 36 3.04 -1.92 -2.36
CA VAL A 36 3.80 -3.04 -1.83
C VAL A 36 3.76 -4.19 -2.81
N ARG A 37 4.95 -4.69 -3.17
CA ARG A 37 5.07 -5.85 -4.04
C ARG A 37 5.62 -7.01 -3.23
N THR A 38 4.83 -8.06 -3.08
CA THR A 38 5.22 -9.23 -2.30
C THR A 38 4.45 -10.44 -2.81
N GLU A 39 5.07 -11.61 -2.74
CA GLU A 39 4.46 -12.87 -3.14
C GLU A 39 3.91 -12.83 -4.57
N GLY A 40 4.59 -12.11 -5.44
CA GLY A 40 4.17 -12.01 -6.84
C GLY A 40 2.98 -11.11 -7.10
N GLU A 41 2.52 -10.38 -6.09
CA GLU A 41 1.36 -9.51 -6.21
C GLU A 41 1.69 -8.10 -5.75
N VAL A 42 0.85 -7.14 -6.15
CA VAL A 42 1.02 -5.74 -5.78
C VAL A 42 -0.20 -5.30 -4.99
N PHE A 43 0.06 -4.63 -3.87
CA PHE A 43 -0.98 -4.12 -2.97
C PHE A 43 -0.80 -2.63 -2.77
N ALA A 44 -1.88 -1.94 -2.42
CA ALA A 44 -1.83 -0.53 -2.10
C ALA A 44 -2.60 -0.31 -0.80
N ILE A 45 -1.94 0.34 0.16
CA ILE A 45 -2.56 0.65 1.43
C ILE A 45 -2.20 2.08 1.80
N ARG A 46 -3.00 2.67 2.70
CA ARG A 46 -2.67 3.99 3.21
C ARG A 46 -1.32 3.93 3.91
N ASP A 47 -0.47 4.92 3.65
CA ASP A 47 0.92 4.91 4.16
C ASP A 47 1.00 5.55 5.54
N TRP A 48 0.09 5.14 6.42
CA TRP A 48 0.10 5.57 7.82
C TRP A 48 -0.36 4.43 8.70
N CYS A 49 0.37 4.20 9.78
CA CYS A 49 -0.04 3.23 10.78
C CYS A 49 -1.28 3.76 11.52
N SER A 50 -2.29 2.92 11.71
CA SER A 50 -3.51 3.34 12.41
C SER A 50 -3.27 3.58 13.89
N HIS A 51 -2.18 3.07 14.43
CA HIS A 51 -1.85 3.19 15.85
C HIS A 51 -0.95 4.39 16.13
N ALA A 52 -0.09 4.76 15.19
CA ALA A 52 0.91 5.81 15.39
C ALA A 52 1.05 6.63 14.12
N ALA A 53 1.47 7.89 14.27
CA ALA A 53 1.59 8.79 13.13
C ALA A 53 2.94 8.57 12.42
N VAL A 54 3.16 7.36 11.91
CA VAL A 54 4.38 7.01 11.18
C VAL A 54 4.01 6.31 9.89
N PRO A 55 4.81 6.49 8.82
CA PRO A 55 4.53 5.83 7.55
C PRO A 55 4.79 4.33 7.64
N LEU A 56 3.86 3.54 7.09
CA LEU A 56 4.06 2.11 7.00
C LEU A 56 5.16 1.76 6.01
N SER A 57 5.43 2.64 5.04
CA SER A 57 6.48 2.40 4.04
C SER A 57 7.87 2.36 4.65
N GLU A 58 8.04 2.82 5.88
CA GLU A 58 9.32 2.71 6.58
C GLU A 58 9.46 1.40 7.35
N GLY A 59 8.44 0.56 7.33
CA GLY A 59 8.49 -0.73 7.98
C GLY A 59 8.98 -1.83 7.07
N GLU A 60 8.59 -3.06 7.37
CA GLU A 60 9.05 -4.22 6.62
C GLU A 60 7.88 -5.08 6.19
N VAL A 61 8.03 -5.72 5.03
CA VAL A 61 7.04 -6.63 4.50
C VAL A 61 7.46 -8.06 4.79
N ASP A 62 6.51 -8.87 5.24
CA ASP A 62 6.74 -10.29 5.48
C ASP A 62 5.51 -11.04 4.99
N GLY A 63 5.65 -11.75 3.86
CA GLY A 63 4.52 -12.41 3.25
C GLY A 63 3.46 -11.41 2.86
N TYR A 64 2.25 -11.57 3.39
CA TYR A 64 1.13 -10.68 3.09
C TYR A 64 0.89 -9.66 4.20
N THR A 65 1.90 -9.39 5.04
CA THR A 65 1.77 -8.39 6.09
C THR A 65 2.85 -7.34 5.97
N ILE A 66 2.54 -6.14 6.47
CA ILE A 66 3.50 -5.06 6.60
C ILE A 66 3.58 -4.67 8.06
N GLU A 67 4.80 -4.50 8.57
CA GLU A 67 5.03 -4.20 9.97
C GLU A 67 5.33 -2.73 10.16
N CYS A 68 4.63 -2.10 11.12
CA CYS A 68 4.95 -0.74 11.53
C CYS A 68 6.22 -0.80 12.38
N TRP A 69 7.24 -0.03 12.00
CA TRP A 69 8.53 -0.12 12.66
C TRP A 69 8.51 0.39 14.11
N LEU A 70 7.54 1.25 14.43
CA LEU A 70 7.58 1.94 15.73
C LEU A 70 7.18 1.01 16.89
N HIS A 71 6.10 0.25 16.71
CA HIS A 71 5.59 -0.61 17.79
C HIS A 71 5.36 -2.05 17.33
N ASN A 72 5.87 -2.40 16.16
CA ASN A 72 5.77 -3.76 15.61
C ASN A 72 4.34 -4.21 15.34
N SER A 73 3.41 -3.27 15.15
CA SER A 73 2.07 -3.61 14.68
C SER A 73 2.16 -4.14 13.27
N ARG A 74 1.32 -5.13 12.95
CA ARG A 74 1.29 -5.71 11.61
C ARG A 74 -0.09 -5.58 11.01
N PHE A 75 -0.13 -5.38 9.70
CA PHE A 75 -1.39 -5.23 8.96
C PHE A 75 -1.40 -6.18 7.78
N ASP A 76 -2.54 -6.83 7.56
CA ASP A 76 -2.74 -7.69 6.39
C ASP A 76 -2.88 -6.80 5.16
N LEU A 77 -2.03 -7.02 4.17
CA LEU A 77 -2.01 -6.19 2.95
C LEU A 77 -3.28 -6.38 2.12
N ARG A 78 -3.98 -7.49 2.28
CA ARG A 78 -5.17 -7.78 1.49
C ARG A 78 -6.42 -7.12 2.05
N THR A 79 -6.46 -6.89 3.35
CA THR A 79 -7.66 -6.38 4.01
C THR A 79 -7.43 -5.10 4.80
N GLY A 80 -6.18 -4.79 5.14
CA GLY A 80 -5.85 -3.66 5.99
C GLY A 80 -6.05 -3.95 7.47
N LYS A 81 -6.50 -5.14 7.83
CA LYS A 81 -6.78 -5.45 9.22
C LYS A 81 -5.50 -5.68 10.01
N PRO A 82 -5.44 -5.20 11.25
CA PRO A 82 -4.27 -5.47 12.08
C PRO A 82 -4.20 -6.95 12.44
N THR A 83 -2.99 -7.52 12.35
CA THR A 83 -2.74 -8.91 12.70
C THR A 83 -1.90 -9.03 13.95
N ALA A 84 -1.36 -7.91 14.46
CA ALA A 84 -0.55 -7.91 15.67
C ALA A 84 -0.76 -6.60 16.40
N MET A 85 -0.87 -6.69 17.72
CA MET A 85 -0.99 -5.53 18.57
C MET A 85 0.29 -4.69 18.52
N PRO A 86 0.26 -3.41 18.85
CA PRO A 86 -0.83 -2.73 19.54
C PRO A 86 -1.91 -2.14 18.63
N ALA A 87 -1.76 -2.18 17.30
CA ALA A 87 -2.80 -1.63 16.44
C ALA A 87 -4.06 -2.47 16.53
N THR A 88 -5.21 -1.82 16.67
CA THR A 88 -6.51 -2.48 16.73
C THR A 88 -7.44 -2.01 15.65
N ALA A 89 -7.12 -0.91 14.96
CA ALA A 89 -7.95 -0.38 13.87
C ALA A 89 -7.30 -0.70 12.54
N PRO A 90 -8.10 -1.04 11.51
CA PRO A 90 -7.53 -1.32 10.20
C PRO A 90 -7.05 -0.05 9.50
N VAL A 91 -6.22 -0.22 8.49
CA VAL A 91 -5.85 0.87 7.60
C VAL A 91 -6.58 0.66 6.27
N PRO A 92 -6.92 1.75 5.56
CA PRO A 92 -7.57 1.61 4.25
C PRO A 92 -6.66 0.89 3.26
N VAL A 93 -7.27 0.01 2.46
CA VAL A 93 -6.58 -0.61 1.33
C VAL A 93 -7.26 -0.11 0.06
N TYR A 94 -6.50 -0.09 -1.03
CA TYR A 94 -6.98 0.42 -2.31
C TYR A 94 -6.89 -0.67 -3.35
N PRO A 95 -7.91 -0.82 -4.22
CA PRO A 95 -7.81 -1.76 -5.32
C PRO A 95 -6.65 -1.42 -6.25
N VAL A 96 -5.98 -2.43 -6.75
CA VAL A 96 -4.83 -2.29 -7.63
C VAL A 96 -5.12 -2.96 -8.96
N LYS A 97 -4.69 -2.32 -10.03
CA LYS A 97 -4.78 -2.89 -11.38
C LYS A 97 -3.43 -2.68 -12.06
N ILE A 98 -2.95 -3.72 -12.72
CA ILE A 98 -1.70 -3.64 -13.47
C ILE A 98 -2.04 -3.56 -14.95
N GLU A 99 -1.54 -2.53 -15.63
CA GLU A 99 -1.70 -2.38 -17.07
C GLU A 99 -0.32 -2.21 -17.68
N GLY A 100 0.13 -3.23 -18.42
CA GLY A 100 1.49 -3.22 -18.94
C GLY A 100 2.47 -3.16 -17.78
N ASP A 101 3.26 -2.11 -17.72
CA ASP A 101 4.23 -1.90 -16.65
C ASP A 101 3.77 -0.87 -15.62
N ASP A 102 2.52 -0.46 -15.69
CA ASP A 102 1.98 0.57 -14.80
C ASP A 102 1.15 -0.01 -13.69
N VAL A 103 1.29 0.57 -12.49
CA VAL A 103 0.48 0.23 -11.33
C VAL A 103 -0.58 1.32 -11.19
N LEU A 104 -1.83 0.91 -11.21
CA LEU A 104 -2.97 1.81 -11.06
C LEU A 104 -3.67 1.50 -9.75
N VAL A 105 -4.18 2.53 -9.10
CA VAL A 105 -4.94 2.37 -7.85
C VAL A 105 -6.25 3.14 -7.95
N SER A 106 -7.24 2.64 -7.24
CA SER A 106 -8.55 3.30 -7.16
C SER A 106 -8.69 3.87 -5.75
N ILE A 107 -8.81 5.18 -5.67
CA ILE A 107 -8.92 5.87 -4.38
C ILE A 107 -10.24 6.64 -4.26
#